data_0093245416cba53513ce8876af325a45
#
_entry.id   0093245416cba53513ce8876af325a45
#
_cell.length_a   1.000
_cell.length_b   1.000
_cell.length_c   1.000
_cell.angle_alpha   90.00
_cell.angle_beta   90.00
_cell.angle_gamma   90.00
#
_symmetry.space_group_name_H-M   'P 1'
#
loop_
_entity.id
_entity.type
_entity.pdbx_description
1 polymer ?
#
loop_
_entity_poly.entity_id
_entity_poly.type
_entity_poly.pdbx_seq_one_letter_code
_entity_poly.pdbx_strand_id
1 'polypeptide(L)'
;IAVYVKIHHAVVDGVAGIRLLVKSMATSVEESLRLPAFWEVETMKSDTAQPLPVPTPAAGSITALRSLTREGVKSLMPVLRELRRSIDDYRANNPDLVIGGQAPRCLFNEPVTGTRRFAAQSYSTSRIKAVARAYEATSNDVILAMCSGALRRYLAEVDALPDAPLIAGVPVSVRRRGSHAGNEVAFTLTHLATNLDDPAKRLLAIKNCMD
;
A
#
# COMPACT_ATOMS: atom_id res chain seq x y z
N ILE A 1 -22.60 1.24 18.56
CA ILE A 1 -22.66 2.47 17.76
C ILE A 1 -21.62 2.32 16.66
N ALA A 2 -22.00 2.59 15.40
CA ALA A 2 -21.11 2.60 14.26
C ALA A 2 -21.06 4.03 13.68
N VAL A 3 -19.87 4.49 13.31
CA VAL A 3 -19.66 5.79 12.67
C VAL A 3 -19.26 5.53 11.22
N TYR A 4 -20.00 6.08 10.28
CA TYR A 4 -19.66 6.05 8.87
C TYR A 4 -19.09 7.39 8.43
N VAL A 5 -17.89 7.37 7.88
CA VAL A 5 -17.19 8.57 7.39
C VAL A 5 -16.87 8.39 5.92
N LYS A 6 -17.20 9.39 5.09
CA LYS A 6 -16.86 9.44 3.67
C LYS A 6 -15.99 10.66 3.42
N ILE A 7 -14.72 10.46 3.09
CA ILE A 7 -13.76 11.52 2.81
C ILE A 7 -13.17 11.27 1.41
N HIS A 8 -13.05 12.32 0.60
CA HIS A 8 -12.37 12.20 -0.69
C HIS A 8 -10.87 12.03 -0.47
N HIS A 9 -10.26 11.03 -1.09
CA HIS A 9 -8.87 10.68 -0.88
C HIS A 9 -7.85 11.77 -1.27
N ALA A 10 -8.28 12.75 -2.09
CA ALA A 10 -7.46 13.92 -2.40
C ALA A 10 -7.28 14.89 -1.21
N VAL A 11 -8.15 14.80 -0.19
CA VAL A 11 -8.10 15.66 1.01
C VAL A 11 -7.14 15.11 2.06
N VAL A 12 -7.21 13.80 2.29
CA VAL A 12 -6.35 13.12 3.26
C VAL A 12 -5.98 11.72 2.78
N ASP A 13 -4.77 11.27 3.06
CA ASP A 13 -4.38 9.87 2.93
C ASP A 13 -4.94 9.03 4.10
N GLY A 14 -4.83 7.70 3.99
CA GLY A 14 -5.35 6.78 5.01
C GLY A 14 -4.75 7.04 6.41
N VAL A 15 -3.46 7.34 6.50
CA VAL A 15 -2.78 7.60 7.78
C VAL A 15 -3.22 8.95 8.36
N ALA A 16 -3.28 9.99 7.54
CA ALA A 16 -3.76 11.31 7.97
C ALA A 16 -5.23 11.26 8.37
N GLY A 17 -6.07 10.54 7.63
CA GLY A 17 -7.48 10.33 7.95
C GLY A 17 -7.70 9.62 9.29
N ILE A 18 -6.96 8.53 9.55
CA ILE A 18 -7.02 7.83 10.84
C ILE A 18 -6.56 8.74 11.97
N ARG A 19 -5.46 9.47 11.80
CA ARG A 19 -4.97 10.43 12.81
C ARG A 19 -6.00 11.52 13.10
N LEU A 20 -6.65 12.04 12.07
CA LEU A 20 -7.71 13.05 12.22
C LEU A 20 -8.87 12.49 13.04
N LEU A 21 -9.35 11.29 12.70
CA LEU A 21 -10.42 10.62 13.44
C LEU A 21 -10.02 10.36 14.90
N VAL A 22 -8.83 9.82 15.16
CA VAL A 22 -8.37 9.55 16.52
C VAL A 22 -8.27 10.82 17.35
N LYS A 23 -7.80 11.93 16.75
CA LYS A 23 -7.73 13.23 17.44
C LYS A 23 -9.09 13.83 17.75
N SER A 24 -10.12 13.49 17.00
CA SER A 24 -11.49 13.97 17.22
C SER A 24 -12.34 13.06 18.12
N MET A 25 -11.78 11.91 18.53
CA MET A 25 -12.45 10.97 19.43
C MET A 25 -11.99 11.15 20.85
N ALA A 26 -12.94 11.39 21.75
CA ALA A 26 -12.70 11.52 23.18
C ALA A 26 -12.63 10.15 23.85
N THR A 27 -11.89 10.09 24.94
CA THR A 27 -11.81 8.93 25.84
C THR A 27 -12.75 9.07 27.05
N SER A 28 -13.30 10.28 27.28
CA SER A 28 -14.28 10.56 28.31
C SER A 28 -15.39 11.51 27.83
N VAL A 29 -16.50 11.57 28.57
CA VAL A 29 -17.63 12.45 28.26
C VAL A 29 -17.20 13.94 28.39
N GLU A 30 -16.43 14.26 29.41
CA GLU A 30 -15.94 15.62 29.66
C GLU A 30 -15.02 16.10 28.54
N GLU A 31 -14.16 15.21 28.05
CA GLU A 31 -13.27 15.49 26.92
C GLU A 31 -14.09 15.69 25.64
N SER A 32 -15.14 14.91 25.41
CA SER A 32 -15.97 15.03 24.21
C SER A 32 -16.69 16.37 24.07
N LEU A 33 -16.97 17.04 25.20
CA LEU A 33 -17.58 18.37 25.20
C LEU A 33 -16.59 19.49 24.84
N ARG A 34 -15.30 19.22 24.86
CA ARG A 34 -14.21 20.19 24.61
C ARG A 34 -13.50 19.99 23.29
N LEU A 35 -13.58 18.78 22.73
CA LEU A 35 -12.92 18.48 21.46
C LEU A 35 -13.66 19.16 20.30
N PRO A 36 -12.94 19.77 19.37
CA PRO A 36 -13.54 20.31 18.15
C PRO A 36 -14.07 19.16 17.29
N ALA A 37 -15.04 19.46 16.46
CA ALA A 37 -15.49 18.52 15.44
C ALA A 37 -14.33 18.15 14.49
N PHE A 38 -14.33 16.93 13.93
CA PHE A 38 -13.19 16.48 13.14
C PHE A 38 -12.90 17.36 11.90
N TRP A 39 -13.88 18.09 11.39
CA TRP A 39 -13.72 19.07 10.31
C TRP A 39 -13.22 20.45 10.77
N GLU A 40 -13.24 20.71 12.08
CA GLU A 40 -12.72 21.92 12.70
C GLU A 40 -11.29 21.71 13.24
N VAL A 41 -10.87 20.45 13.39
CA VAL A 41 -9.47 20.13 13.72
C VAL A 41 -8.63 20.73 12.60
N GLU A 42 -7.86 21.79 12.92
CA GLU A 42 -6.90 22.32 11.95
C GLU A 42 -6.12 21.15 11.35
N THR A 43 -6.44 20.82 10.11
CA THR A 43 -5.60 19.94 9.32
C THR A 43 -4.24 20.59 9.39
N MET A 44 -3.32 19.96 10.13
CA MET A 44 -1.98 20.47 10.45
C MET A 44 -1.54 21.39 9.34
N LYS A 45 -1.35 22.68 9.68
CA LYS A 45 -0.84 23.65 8.71
C LYS A 45 0.27 22.95 8.00
N SER A 46 0.05 22.67 6.74
CA SER A 46 1.10 22.30 5.84
C SER A 46 2.11 23.42 5.97
N ASP A 47 3.14 23.20 6.78
CA ASP A 47 4.34 24.01 6.66
C ASP A 47 4.60 23.97 5.17
N THR A 48 4.38 25.11 4.56
CA THR A 48 4.39 25.36 3.15
C THR A 48 5.31 24.38 2.46
N ALA A 49 4.72 23.30 1.94
CA ALA A 49 5.40 22.46 1.00
C ALA A 49 5.76 23.42 -0.14
N GLN A 50 7.00 23.85 -0.14
CA GLN A 50 7.52 24.51 -1.34
C GLN A 50 7.18 23.55 -2.47
N PRO A 51 6.41 23.99 -3.47
CA PRO A 51 6.15 23.16 -4.63
C PRO A 51 7.53 22.71 -5.10
N LEU A 52 7.75 21.38 -5.12
CA LEU A 52 8.92 20.88 -5.81
C LEU A 52 8.89 21.53 -7.18
N PRO A 53 9.98 22.21 -7.61
CA PRO A 53 10.01 22.84 -8.91
C PRO A 53 9.68 21.72 -9.92
N VAL A 54 8.48 21.80 -10.48
CA VAL A 54 8.11 20.98 -11.63
C VAL A 54 9.15 21.31 -12.67
N PRO A 55 9.98 20.39 -13.15
CA PRO A 55 10.90 20.69 -14.23
C PRO A 55 10.07 21.05 -15.43
N THR A 56 9.93 22.35 -15.68
CA THR A 56 9.39 22.83 -16.94
C THR A 56 10.36 22.33 -18.01
N PRO A 57 9.92 21.59 -19.02
CA PRO A 57 10.80 21.21 -20.11
C PRO A 57 11.16 22.49 -20.87
N ALA A 58 12.21 23.16 -20.42
CA ALA A 58 12.80 24.23 -21.17
C ALA A 58 13.46 23.60 -22.40
N ALA A 59 12.83 23.87 -23.56
CA ALA A 59 13.37 23.53 -24.85
C ALA A 59 14.84 23.95 -24.96
N GLY A 60 15.71 22.98 -25.24
CA GLY A 60 16.94 23.18 -25.97
C GLY A 60 18.00 24.07 -25.32
N SER A 61 18.61 23.64 -24.19
CA SER A 61 19.90 24.20 -23.86
C SER A 61 20.82 23.13 -23.29
N ILE A 62 21.92 22.93 -23.97
CA ILE A 62 23.07 22.08 -23.59
C ILE A 62 23.62 22.48 -22.21
N THR A 63 23.25 23.65 -21.72
CA THR A 63 23.60 24.16 -20.38
C THR A 63 22.90 23.38 -19.25
N ALA A 64 21.71 22.83 -19.48
CA ALA A 64 21.01 21.99 -18.49
C ALA A 64 21.70 20.63 -18.28
N LEU A 65 22.46 20.15 -19.23
CA LEU A 65 23.23 18.90 -19.09
C LEU A 65 24.52 19.10 -18.26
N ARG A 66 25.03 20.32 -18.17
CA ARG A 66 26.22 20.64 -17.37
C ARG A 66 25.93 20.87 -15.89
N SER A 67 24.68 21.13 -15.53
CA SER A 67 24.24 21.31 -14.13
C SER A 67 23.81 20.00 -13.45
N LEU A 68 23.99 18.86 -14.08
CA LEU A 68 23.98 17.56 -13.37
C LEU A 68 25.20 17.55 -12.45
N THR A 69 25.06 18.28 -11.35
CA THR A 69 26.05 18.30 -10.28
C THR A 69 26.33 16.86 -9.82
N ARG A 70 27.53 16.63 -9.34
CA ARG A 70 27.97 15.32 -8.76
C ARG A 70 26.95 14.72 -7.78
N GLU A 71 26.08 15.56 -7.20
CA GLU A 71 24.99 15.16 -6.30
C GLU A 71 23.79 14.57 -7.05
N GLY A 72 23.42 15.08 -8.21
CA GLY A 72 22.38 14.52 -9.05
C GLY A 72 22.69 13.12 -9.57
N VAL A 73 23.97 12.89 -9.93
CA VAL A 73 24.44 11.56 -10.35
C VAL A 73 24.45 10.57 -9.17
N LYS A 74 24.80 11.01 -7.95
CA LYS A 74 24.74 10.17 -6.75
C LYS A 74 23.32 9.77 -6.37
N SER A 75 22.33 10.61 -6.62
CA SER A 75 20.92 10.30 -6.35
C SER A 75 20.30 9.37 -7.40
N LEU A 76 20.84 9.32 -8.62
CA LEU A 76 20.41 8.39 -9.67
C LEU A 76 20.97 6.98 -9.53
N MET A 77 22.13 6.83 -8.89
CA MET A 77 22.79 5.52 -8.75
C MET A 77 21.96 4.45 -8.02
N PRO A 78 21.22 4.78 -6.94
CA PRO A 78 20.31 3.82 -6.31
C PRO A 78 19.19 3.39 -7.27
N VAL A 79 18.62 4.35 -8.02
CA VAL A 79 17.53 4.07 -8.98
C VAL A 79 18.02 3.20 -10.14
N LEU A 80 19.22 3.50 -10.67
CA LEU A 80 19.82 2.69 -11.73
C LEU A 80 20.21 1.28 -11.24
N ARG A 81 20.64 1.15 -10.01
CA ARG A 81 20.94 -0.16 -9.40
C ARG A 81 19.68 -0.99 -9.24
N GLU A 82 18.59 -0.38 -8.78
CA GLU A 82 17.31 -1.05 -8.62
C GLU A 82 16.70 -1.44 -9.96
N LEU A 83 16.78 -0.54 -10.95
CA LEU A 83 16.35 -0.85 -12.32
C LEU A 83 17.15 -2.02 -12.91
N ARG A 84 18.47 -2.03 -12.69
CA ARG A 84 19.32 -3.14 -13.14
C ARG A 84 18.95 -4.45 -12.45
N ARG A 85 18.73 -4.45 -11.13
CA ARG A 85 18.21 -5.61 -10.38
C ARG A 85 16.91 -6.12 -10.99
N SER A 86 15.94 -5.23 -11.19
CA SER A 86 14.65 -5.60 -11.78
C SER A 86 14.79 -6.20 -13.18
N ILE A 87 15.74 -5.70 -13.98
CA ILE A 87 16.04 -6.27 -15.30
C ILE A 87 16.72 -7.64 -15.17
N ASP A 88 17.64 -7.79 -14.25
CA ASP A 88 18.34 -9.05 -14.02
C ASP A 88 17.36 -10.13 -13.48
N ASP A 89 16.48 -9.77 -12.54
CA ASP A 89 15.41 -10.64 -12.02
C ASP A 89 14.41 -11.03 -13.11
N TYR A 90 14.04 -10.08 -13.98
CA TYR A 90 13.18 -10.36 -15.13
C TYR A 90 13.85 -11.34 -16.12
N ARG A 91 15.15 -11.16 -16.39
CA ARG A 91 15.92 -12.05 -17.27
C ARG A 91 16.14 -13.44 -16.66
N ALA A 92 16.30 -13.48 -15.33
CA ALA A 92 16.40 -14.72 -14.56
C ALA A 92 15.05 -15.45 -14.43
N ASN A 93 13.96 -14.86 -14.95
CA ASN A 93 12.61 -15.38 -14.81
C ASN A 93 12.24 -15.67 -13.34
N ASN A 94 12.63 -14.73 -12.45
CA ASN A 94 12.38 -14.85 -11.02
C ASN A 94 10.86 -14.93 -10.75
N PRO A 95 10.36 -16.05 -10.18
CA PRO A 95 8.92 -16.25 -9.95
C PRO A 95 8.35 -15.29 -8.90
N ASP A 96 9.19 -14.70 -8.07
CA ASP A 96 8.79 -13.76 -7.02
C ASP A 96 8.69 -12.31 -7.54
N LEU A 97 9.20 -12.02 -8.76
CA LEU A 97 9.07 -10.72 -9.39
C LEU A 97 7.69 -10.55 -10.02
N VAL A 98 6.90 -9.63 -9.49
CA VAL A 98 5.59 -9.26 -10.05
C VAL A 98 5.69 -7.96 -10.82
N ILE A 99 5.35 -8.00 -12.09
CA ILE A 99 5.28 -6.83 -12.97
C ILE A 99 3.84 -6.50 -13.36
N GLY A 100 3.60 -5.23 -13.75
CA GLY A 100 2.28 -4.83 -14.23
C GLY A 100 1.81 -5.64 -15.43
N GLY A 101 0.52 -5.97 -15.47
CA GLY A 101 -0.09 -6.74 -16.55
C GLY A 101 -0.15 -8.27 -16.36
N GLN A 102 0.45 -8.81 -15.31
CA GLN A 102 0.40 -10.25 -14.97
C GLN A 102 -0.87 -10.68 -14.24
N ALA A 103 -1.70 -9.73 -13.78
CA ALA A 103 -2.91 -10.05 -13.06
C ALA A 103 -3.88 -10.86 -13.94
N PRO A 104 -4.37 -12.02 -13.48
CA PRO A 104 -5.35 -12.80 -14.22
C PRO A 104 -6.69 -12.05 -14.26
N ARG A 105 -7.44 -12.22 -15.34
CA ARG A 105 -8.83 -11.78 -15.36
C ARG A 105 -9.65 -12.63 -14.40
N CYS A 106 -10.45 -11.97 -13.58
CA CYS A 106 -11.31 -12.62 -12.60
C CYS A 106 -12.57 -11.79 -12.33
N LEU A 107 -13.46 -12.28 -11.49
CA LEU A 107 -14.71 -11.62 -11.11
C LEU A 107 -14.51 -10.18 -10.59
N PHE A 108 -13.35 -9.88 -9.99
CA PHE A 108 -13.05 -8.54 -9.46
C PHE A 108 -12.69 -7.49 -10.53
N ASN A 109 -12.52 -7.91 -11.78
CA ASN A 109 -12.27 -6.99 -12.90
C ASN A 109 -13.55 -6.53 -13.60
N GLU A 110 -14.71 -7.00 -13.15
CA GLU A 110 -16.00 -6.59 -13.70
C GLU A 110 -16.37 -5.15 -13.28
N PRO A 111 -17.18 -4.44 -14.08
CA PRO A 111 -17.64 -3.10 -13.72
C PRO A 111 -18.39 -3.10 -12.39
N VAL A 112 -18.01 -2.18 -11.50
CA VAL A 112 -18.64 -2.08 -10.18
C VAL A 112 -19.94 -1.27 -10.24
N THR A 113 -20.96 -1.68 -9.46
CA THR A 113 -22.22 -0.96 -9.30
C THR A 113 -22.15 0.02 -8.13
N GLY A 114 -23.23 0.79 -7.90
CA GLY A 114 -23.38 1.65 -6.72
C GLY A 114 -23.59 0.89 -5.41
N THR A 115 -23.93 -0.39 -5.47
CA THR A 115 -24.22 -1.22 -4.29
C THR A 115 -22.97 -1.40 -3.43
N ARG A 116 -23.14 -1.24 -2.12
CA ARG A 116 -22.07 -1.44 -1.14
C ARG A 116 -22.57 -2.32 0.00
N ARG A 117 -21.73 -3.22 0.47
CA ARG A 117 -21.94 -4.03 1.68
C ARG A 117 -20.72 -3.86 2.58
N PHE A 118 -20.97 -3.95 3.86
CA PHE A 118 -19.92 -3.83 4.87
C PHE A 118 -19.95 -5.05 5.79
N ALA A 119 -18.76 -5.58 6.08
CA ALA A 119 -18.54 -6.59 7.10
C ALA A 119 -17.27 -6.25 7.87
N ALA A 120 -17.26 -6.52 9.16
CA ALA A 120 -16.10 -6.31 10.02
C ALA A 120 -15.94 -7.49 10.97
N GLN A 121 -14.69 -7.85 11.23
CA GLN A 121 -14.34 -8.88 12.20
C GLN A 121 -13.03 -8.49 12.89
N SER A 122 -12.93 -8.81 14.18
CA SER A 122 -11.72 -8.57 14.97
C SER A 122 -10.86 -9.82 15.01
N TYR A 123 -9.55 -9.62 14.87
CA TYR A 123 -8.55 -10.66 14.97
C TYR A 123 -7.55 -10.33 16.08
N SER A 124 -7.13 -11.34 16.84
CA SER A 124 -6.13 -11.16 17.89
C SER A 124 -4.76 -10.82 17.28
N THR A 125 -4.24 -9.65 17.60
CA THR A 125 -2.89 -9.22 17.19
C THR A 125 -1.80 -10.17 17.71
N SER A 126 -1.98 -10.76 18.90
CA SER A 126 -1.03 -11.72 19.45
C SER A 126 -0.95 -13.00 18.62
N ARG A 127 -2.09 -13.49 18.10
CA ARG A 127 -2.12 -14.64 17.18
C ARG A 127 -1.43 -14.34 15.86
N ILE A 128 -1.70 -13.18 15.26
CA ILE A 128 -1.03 -12.74 14.02
C ILE A 128 0.48 -12.69 14.24
N LYS A 129 0.95 -12.07 15.32
CA LYS A 129 2.37 -12.00 15.67
C LYS A 129 2.99 -13.37 15.98
N ALA A 130 2.24 -14.32 16.54
CA ALA A 130 2.71 -15.67 16.77
C ALA A 130 2.98 -16.42 15.46
N VAL A 131 2.05 -16.33 14.50
CA VAL A 131 2.23 -16.90 13.15
C VAL A 131 3.40 -16.22 12.45
N ALA A 132 3.48 -14.89 12.47
CA ALA A 132 4.58 -14.15 11.86
C ALA A 132 5.95 -14.63 12.37
N ARG A 133 6.11 -14.79 13.69
CA ARG A 133 7.35 -15.31 14.28
C ARG A 133 7.64 -16.76 13.90
N ALA A 134 6.62 -17.62 13.83
CA ALA A 134 6.80 -19.03 13.48
C ALA A 134 7.30 -19.24 12.05
N TYR A 135 7.01 -18.30 11.14
CA TYR A 135 7.40 -18.36 9.73
C TYR A 135 8.47 -17.33 9.36
N GLU A 136 9.05 -16.64 10.36
CA GLU A 136 10.02 -15.54 10.13
C GLU A 136 9.47 -14.49 9.14
N ALA A 137 8.16 -14.25 9.19
CA ALA A 137 7.42 -13.35 8.33
C ALA A 137 7.05 -12.06 9.07
N THR A 138 6.63 -11.04 8.34
CA THR A 138 6.07 -9.83 8.93
C THR A 138 4.57 -10.02 9.26
N SER A 139 4.03 -9.17 10.11
CA SER A 139 2.57 -9.14 10.34
C SER A 139 1.80 -8.79 9.07
N ASN A 140 2.40 -8.01 8.16
CA ASN A 140 1.81 -7.67 6.88
C ASN A 140 1.66 -8.90 5.99
N ASP A 141 2.69 -9.76 5.91
CA ASP A 141 2.65 -10.99 5.12
C ASP A 141 1.57 -11.94 5.61
N VAL A 142 1.42 -12.05 6.94
CA VAL A 142 0.34 -12.86 7.54
C VAL A 142 -1.03 -12.30 7.17
N ILE A 143 -1.23 -10.98 7.22
CA ILE A 143 -2.49 -10.34 6.82
C ILE A 143 -2.76 -10.56 5.33
N LEU A 144 -1.76 -10.42 4.48
CA LEU A 144 -1.89 -10.70 3.04
C LEU A 144 -2.25 -12.17 2.79
N ALA A 145 -1.64 -13.10 3.54
CA ALA A 145 -1.97 -14.52 3.44
C ALA A 145 -3.40 -14.84 3.93
N MET A 146 -3.88 -14.13 4.95
CA MET A 146 -5.29 -14.22 5.39
C MET A 146 -6.23 -13.71 4.30
N CYS A 147 -5.94 -12.55 3.70
CA CYS A 147 -6.70 -12.01 2.56
C CYS A 147 -6.68 -12.98 1.38
N SER A 148 -5.52 -13.53 1.04
CA SER A 148 -5.36 -14.54 0.00
C SER A 148 -6.27 -15.76 0.25
N GLY A 149 -6.26 -16.29 1.47
CA GLY A 149 -7.09 -17.43 1.83
C GLY A 149 -8.58 -17.15 1.70
N ALA A 150 -9.01 -15.95 2.12
CA ALA A 150 -10.41 -15.53 1.99
C ALA A 150 -10.85 -15.36 0.53
N LEU A 151 -10.02 -14.70 -0.28
CA LEU A 151 -10.28 -14.49 -1.71
C LEU A 151 -10.30 -15.82 -2.47
N ARG A 152 -9.33 -16.71 -2.21
CA ARG A 152 -9.31 -18.04 -2.80
C ARG A 152 -10.58 -18.81 -2.47
N ARG A 153 -10.96 -18.85 -1.19
CA ARG A 153 -12.15 -19.55 -0.76
C ARG A 153 -13.41 -19.01 -1.45
N TYR A 154 -13.57 -17.69 -1.46
CA TYR A 154 -14.71 -17.06 -2.12
C TYR A 154 -14.78 -17.39 -3.61
N LEU A 155 -13.65 -17.25 -4.33
CA LEU A 155 -13.61 -17.52 -5.76
C LEU A 155 -13.85 -19.01 -6.09
N ALA A 156 -13.36 -19.93 -5.24
CA ALA A 156 -13.64 -21.35 -5.38
C ALA A 156 -15.12 -21.69 -5.12
N GLU A 157 -15.76 -21.04 -4.14
CA GLU A 157 -17.19 -21.23 -3.83
C GLU A 157 -18.11 -20.78 -4.99
N VAL A 158 -17.66 -19.82 -5.81
CA VAL A 158 -18.42 -19.33 -6.99
C VAL A 158 -17.88 -19.86 -8.31
N ASP A 159 -17.03 -20.88 -8.29
CA ASP A 159 -16.41 -21.51 -9.47
C ASP A 159 -15.69 -20.51 -10.41
N ALA A 160 -15.03 -19.51 -9.82
CA ALA A 160 -14.36 -18.42 -10.54
C ALA A 160 -12.88 -18.22 -10.13
N LEU A 161 -12.26 -19.25 -9.53
CA LEU A 161 -10.86 -19.18 -9.11
C LEU A 161 -9.93 -19.31 -10.31
N PRO A 162 -9.10 -18.31 -10.63
CA PRO A 162 -8.12 -18.42 -11.71
C PRO A 162 -7.00 -19.42 -11.38
N ASP A 163 -6.43 -20.05 -12.39
CA ASP A 163 -5.24 -20.90 -12.26
C ASP A 163 -4.01 -20.10 -11.86
N ALA A 164 -3.90 -18.86 -12.34
CA ALA A 164 -2.83 -17.94 -11.95
C ALA A 164 -3.15 -17.22 -10.63
N PRO A 165 -2.13 -16.86 -9.81
CA PRO A 165 -2.35 -16.14 -8.57
C PRO A 165 -2.90 -14.74 -8.82
N LEU A 166 -3.79 -14.28 -7.94
CA LEU A 166 -4.18 -12.87 -7.91
C LEU A 166 -2.99 -12.01 -7.52
N ILE A 167 -2.98 -10.78 -8.03
CA ILE A 167 -1.95 -9.78 -7.73
C ILE A 167 -2.57 -8.66 -6.92
N ALA A 168 -1.89 -8.25 -5.86
CA ALA A 168 -2.26 -7.13 -5.02
C ALA A 168 -1.27 -5.97 -5.15
N GLY A 169 -1.80 -4.75 -5.17
CA GLY A 169 -1.01 -3.54 -4.93
C GLY A 169 -0.97 -3.24 -3.44
N VAL A 170 0.22 -3.32 -2.86
CA VAL A 170 0.43 -3.05 -1.44
C VAL A 170 0.98 -1.65 -1.26
N PRO A 171 0.28 -0.74 -0.55
CA PRO A 171 0.79 0.59 -0.31
C PRO A 171 1.96 0.56 0.69
N VAL A 172 3.05 1.21 0.32
CA VAL A 172 4.25 1.35 1.15
C VAL A 172 4.46 2.83 1.44
N SER A 173 4.61 3.18 2.72
CA SER A 173 4.92 4.56 3.09
C SER A 173 6.38 4.86 2.78
N VAL A 174 6.62 5.81 1.91
CA VAL A 174 7.97 6.31 1.58
C VAL A 174 8.33 7.59 2.35
N ARG A 175 7.55 7.92 3.39
CA ARG A 175 7.75 9.13 4.19
C ARG A 175 9.13 9.17 4.83
N ARG A 176 9.81 10.30 4.66
CA ARG A 176 11.00 10.61 5.46
C ARG A 176 10.59 10.95 6.89
N ARG A 177 11.40 10.56 7.88
CA ARG A 177 11.17 10.96 9.27
C ARG A 177 11.11 12.49 9.36
N GLY A 178 9.99 13.03 9.84
CA GLY A 178 9.78 14.48 10.00
C GLY A 178 8.95 15.14 8.88
N SER A 179 8.61 14.43 7.80
CA SER A 179 7.64 14.94 6.81
C SER A 179 6.21 14.77 7.33
N HIS A 180 5.48 15.88 7.39
CA HIS A 180 4.09 15.92 7.87
C HIS A 180 3.07 16.20 6.75
N ALA A 181 3.52 16.50 5.54
CA ALA A 181 2.68 16.95 4.44
C ALA A 181 2.69 15.99 3.25
N GLY A 182 1.52 15.78 2.66
CA GLY A 182 1.31 15.16 1.36
C GLY A 182 1.03 13.64 1.39
N ASN A 183 0.56 13.15 0.25
CA ASN A 183 0.38 11.73 -0.03
C ASN A 183 1.71 11.15 -0.51
N GLU A 184 2.55 10.69 0.41
CA GLU A 184 3.83 10.02 0.10
C GLU A 184 3.65 8.50 0.22
N VAL A 185 2.98 7.91 -0.77
CA VAL A 185 2.70 6.48 -0.83
C VAL A 185 3.23 5.93 -2.14
N ALA A 186 4.09 4.93 -2.08
CA ALA A 186 4.42 4.06 -3.20
C ALA A 186 3.57 2.79 -3.15
N PHE A 187 3.49 2.08 -4.26
CA PHE A 187 2.87 0.77 -4.33
C PHE A 187 3.92 -0.25 -4.77
N THR A 188 3.97 -1.37 -4.05
CA THR A 188 4.63 -2.57 -4.53
C THR A 188 3.57 -3.57 -4.99
N LEU A 189 3.91 -4.39 -5.98
CA LEU A 189 3.04 -5.47 -6.44
C LEU A 189 3.50 -6.78 -5.79
N THR A 190 2.55 -7.58 -5.35
CA THR A 190 2.82 -8.93 -4.86
C THR A 190 1.77 -9.90 -5.37
N HIS A 191 2.17 -11.12 -5.70
CA HIS A 191 1.21 -12.18 -5.92
C HIS A 191 0.66 -12.68 -4.59
N LEU A 192 -0.64 -12.98 -4.57
CA LEU A 192 -1.32 -13.51 -3.39
C LEU A 192 -1.27 -15.03 -3.29
N ALA A 193 -0.60 -15.70 -4.22
CA ALA A 193 -0.50 -17.17 -4.26
C ALA A 193 -1.86 -17.89 -4.09
N THR A 194 -2.94 -17.29 -4.60
CA THR A 194 -4.31 -17.83 -4.49
C THR A 194 -4.51 -19.16 -5.20
N ASN A 195 -3.61 -19.53 -6.10
CA ASN A 195 -3.54 -20.83 -6.78
C ASN A 195 -3.05 -21.96 -5.86
N LEU A 196 -2.42 -21.66 -4.71
CA LEU A 196 -1.93 -22.68 -3.78
C LEU A 196 -3.00 -23.00 -2.72
N ASP A 197 -3.27 -24.29 -2.49
CA ASP A 197 -4.23 -24.76 -1.48
C ASP A 197 -3.73 -24.62 -0.06
N ASP A 198 -2.44 -24.90 0.15
CA ASP A 198 -1.82 -24.92 1.46
C ASP A 198 -1.61 -23.48 1.98
N PRO A 199 -2.19 -23.12 3.14
CA PRO A 199 -2.03 -21.78 3.70
C PRO A 199 -0.60 -21.45 4.12
N ALA A 200 0.21 -22.43 4.52
CA ALA A 200 1.61 -22.20 4.89
C ALA A 200 2.45 -21.90 3.64
N LYS A 201 2.23 -22.64 2.55
CA LYS A 201 2.88 -22.37 1.26
C LYS A 201 2.50 -21.00 0.71
N ARG A 202 1.22 -20.59 0.85
CA ARG A 202 0.79 -19.24 0.47
C ARG A 202 1.51 -18.15 1.25
N LEU A 203 1.62 -18.31 2.58
CA LEU A 203 2.33 -17.34 3.41
C LEU A 203 3.79 -17.21 3.00
N LEU A 204 4.49 -18.33 2.79
CA LEU A 204 5.89 -18.34 2.38
C LEU A 204 6.08 -17.71 0.99
N ALA A 205 5.20 -18.01 0.03
CA ALA A 205 5.25 -17.43 -1.30
C ALA A 205 5.04 -15.90 -1.26
N ILE A 206 4.08 -15.41 -0.47
CA ILE A 206 3.85 -13.98 -0.28
C ILE A 206 5.05 -13.32 0.39
N LYS A 207 5.61 -13.92 1.44
CA LYS A 207 6.80 -13.42 2.12
C LYS A 207 7.95 -13.25 1.13
N ASN A 208 8.28 -14.28 0.35
CA ASN A 208 9.39 -14.24 -0.62
C ASN A 208 9.19 -13.13 -1.67
N CYS A 209 7.96 -12.88 -2.08
CA CYS A 209 7.64 -11.81 -3.02
C CYS A 209 7.73 -10.39 -2.40
N MET A 210 7.59 -10.29 -1.07
CA MET A 210 7.62 -9.01 -0.35
C MET A 210 9.02 -8.64 0.19
N ASP A 211 9.95 -9.62 0.29
CA ASP A 211 11.35 -9.44 0.71
C ASP A 211 12.21 -8.86 -0.43
#